data_ef7d3baea7183e6d57d3dc30f95a51e1
#
_entry.id   ef7d3baea7183e6d57d3dc30f95a51e1
#
_cell.length_a   1.000
_cell.length_b   1.000
_cell.length_c   1.000
_cell.angle_alpha   90.00
_cell.angle_beta   90.00
_cell.angle_gamma   90.00
#
_symmetry.space_group_name_H-M   'P 1'
#
loop_
_entity.id
_entity.type
_entity.pdbx_description
1 polymer ?
#
loop_
_entity_poly.entity_id
_entity_poly.type
_entity_poly.pdbx_seq_one_letter_code
_entity_poly.pdbx_strand_id
1 'polypeptide(L)'
;MKRNLIFLFFLWPSFLFSQSLSVSNLPIVRFNTKSRVIQDEPKIPVQMEIFDNGPGQLNQVTSTPSISTVAGVEYRGSTSQADFYFLPGYVKKPYGIELWTDSTGIKAKKMPLLQMPEESDWVLNASYNDRSFMRDFLAQNLAARLGLLHSNAKFVELVINDEYRGVYILMEKIKQGKNRVPISDLYPTENTGDNVTGGYLLKIDKTSGSPSTSWKSNYTSGISATQKCEFQIEYPQYGVITQQQLIYIRDYINTWEQKLMTEDMNDPKASFRNYMDVSTFINYFILNEAT
;
A
#
# COMPACT_ATOMS: atom_id res chain seq x y z
N MET A 1 43.82 -16.51 -54.54
CA MET A 1 42.42 -16.10 -54.59
C MET A 1 41.88 -16.02 -53.15
N LYS A 2 41.69 -14.81 -52.63
CA LYS A 2 41.07 -14.60 -51.29
C LYS A 2 39.56 -14.40 -51.48
N ARG A 3 38.77 -15.33 -50.94
CA ARG A 3 37.29 -15.21 -50.93
C ARG A 3 36.88 -14.31 -49.79
N ASN A 4 36.38 -13.12 -50.08
CA ASN A 4 35.71 -12.25 -49.09
C ASN A 4 34.33 -12.79 -48.84
N LEU A 5 34.06 -13.18 -47.58
CA LEU A 5 32.73 -13.57 -47.11
C LEU A 5 32.02 -12.31 -46.63
N ILE A 6 31.01 -11.88 -47.36
CA ILE A 6 30.14 -10.75 -46.96
C ILE A 6 29.04 -11.31 -46.08
N PHE A 7 29.08 -10.97 -44.76
CA PHE A 7 27.97 -11.23 -43.83
C PHE A 7 26.92 -10.13 -43.99
N LEU A 8 25.80 -10.48 -44.60
CA LEU A 8 24.59 -9.63 -44.61
C LEU A 8 23.89 -9.81 -43.25
N PHE A 9 24.00 -8.81 -42.37
CA PHE A 9 23.16 -8.71 -41.19
C PHE A 9 21.75 -8.27 -41.60
N PHE A 10 20.79 -9.19 -41.58
CA PHE A 10 19.38 -8.86 -41.65
C PHE A 10 18.95 -8.24 -40.32
N LEU A 11 18.84 -6.91 -40.26
CA LEU A 11 18.13 -6.21 -39.20
C LEU A 11 16.65 -6.52 -39.35
N TRP A 12 16.14 -7.50 -38.60
CA TRP A 12 14.73 -7.74 -38.46
C TRP A 12 14.15 -6.62 -37.58
N PRO A 13 13.22 -5.78 -38.10
CA PRO A 13 12.58 -4.79 -37.26
C PRO A 13 11.73 -5.54 -36.25
N SER A 14 12.15 -5.50 -34.97
CA SER A 14 11.32 -5.97 -33.85
C SER A 14 10.14 -4.99 -33.72
N PHE A 15 9.03 -5.33 -34.32
CA PHE A 15 7.76 -4.64 -34.03
C PHE A 15 7.41 -4.96 -32.58
N LEU A 16 7.64 -4.03 -31.66
CA LEU A 16 7.08 -4.03 -30.33
C LEU A 16 5.57 -3.80 -30.49
N PHE A 17 4.80 -4.89 -30.56
CA PHE A 17 3.36 -4.80 -30.45
C PHE A 17 3.05 -4.42 -29.00
N SER A 18 2.59 -3.18 -28.79
CA SER A 18 1.93 -2.82 -27.54
C SER A 18 0.74 -3.76 -27.38
N GLN A 19 0.71 -4.55 -26.29
CA GLN A 19 -0.45 -5.37 -25.98
C GLN A 19 -1.62 -4.45 -25.64
N SER A 20 -2.68 -4.49 -26.45
CA SER A 20 -3.93 -3.81 -26.16
C SER A 20 -4.91 -4.77 -25.50
N LEU A 21 -5.52 -4.36 -24.40
CA LEU A 21 -6.63 -5.09 -23.78
C LEU A 21 -7.95 -4.55 -24.37
N SER A 22 -8.76 -5.42 -24.95
CA SER A 22 -10.08 -5.05 -25.46
C SER A 22 -11.22 -5.50 -24.55
N VAL A 23 -11.10 -6.67 -23.91
CA VAL A 23 -12.14 -7.29 -23.10
C VAL A 23 -11.52 -8.13 -21.97
N SER A 24 -12.13 -8.11 -20.78
CA SER A 24 -11.76 -8.96 -19.64
C SER A 24 -13.00 -9.33 -18.82
N ASN A 25 -12.91 -10.44 -18.08
CA ASN A 25 -13.88 -10.78 -17.02
C ASN A 25 -13.55 -10.13 -15.67
N LEU A 26 -12.40 -9.44 -15.56
CA LEU A 26 -12.07 -8.60 -14.42
C LEU A 26 -12.48 -7.15 -14.71
N PRO A 27 -12.76 -6.33 -13.69
CA PRO A 27 -12.89 -4.89 -13.86
C PRO A 27 -11.62 -4.32 -14.49
N ILE A 28 -11.78 -3.33 -15.38
CA ILE A 28 -10.64 -2.68 -16.03
C ILE A 28 -10.48 -1.26 -15.47
N VAL A 29 -9.31 -0.95 -14.96
CA VAL A 29 -8.90 0.40 -14.56
C VAL A 29 -8.08 1.01 -15.69
N ARG A 30 -8.49 2.17 -16.19
CA ARG A 30 -7.75 2.91 -17.21
C ARG A 30 -7.30 4.26 -16.68
N PHE A 31 -6.01 4.57 -16.86
CA PHE A 31 -5.45 5.89 -16.65
C PHE A 31 -5.13 6.55 -17.99
N ASN A 32 -5.63 7.76 -18.18
CA ASN A 32 -5.16 8.64 -19.22
C ASN A 32 -4.32 9.75 -18.57
N THR A 33 -3.02 9.70 -18.78
CA THR A 33 -2.06 10.64 -18.18
C THR A 33 -1.94 11.94 -18.97
N LYS A 34 -2.56 12.03 -20.15
CA LYS A 34 -2.38 13.15 -21.08
C LYS A 34 -0.90 13.41 -21.38
N SER A 35 -0.18 12.32 -21.65
CA SER A 35 1.28 12.30 -21.95
C SER A 35 2.19 12.69 -20.77
N ARG A 36 1.67 12.81 -19.55
CA ARG A 36 2.52 13.01 -18.36
C ARG A 36 3.17 11.69 -17.99
N VAL A 37 4.41 11.77 -17.48
CA VAL A 37 5.14 10.60 -16.97
C VAL A 37 4.77 10.40 -15.50
N ILE A 38 4.33 9.18 -15.15
CA ILE A 38 4.12 8.81 -13.75
C ILE A 38 5.49 8.69 -13.09
N GLN A 39 5.64 9.26 -11.90
CA GLN A 39 6.87 9.31 -11.14
C GLN A 39 6.62 8.90 -9.69
N ASP A 40 7.67 8.85 -8.86
CA ASP A 40 7.56 8.48 -7.45
C ASP A 40 6.81 9.56 -6.65
N GLU A 41 7.26 10.80 -6.74
CA GLU A 41 6.62 11.98 -6.15
C GLU A 41 6.90 13.22 -7.00
N PRO A 42 6.00 14.17 -7.06
CA PRO A 42 4.61 14.17 -6.59
C PRO A 42 3.67 13.41 -7.52
N LYS A 43 2.46 13.10 -7.04
CA LYS A 43 1.36 12.54 -7.86
C LYS A 43 1.09 13.41 -9.07
N ILE A 44 0.90 12.78 -10.22
CA ILE A 44 0.44 13.47 -11.44
C ILE A 44 -1.06 13.32 -11.61
N PRO A 45 -1.79 14.34 -12.11
CA PRO A 45 -3.19 14.21 -12.43
C PRO A 45 -3.41 13.32 -13.65
N VAL A 46 -4.34 12.37 -13.51
CA VAL A 46 -4.81 11.50 -14.58
C VAL A 46 -6.33 11.52 -14.66
N GLN A 47 -6.89 11.23 -15.83
CA GLN A 47 -8.27 10.81 -15.95
C GLN A 47 -8.30 9.31 -15.65
N MET A 48 -8.99 8.94 -14.58
CA MET A 48 -9.18 7.54 -14.17
C MET A 48 -10.58 7.09 -14.55
N GLU A 49 -10.67 5.93 -15.18
CA GLU A 49 -11.92 5.29 -15.55
C GLU A 49 -11.92 3.85 -15.09
N ILE A 50 -13.08 3.35 -14.66
CA ILE A 50 -13.28 1.95 -14.31
C ILE A 50 -14.42 1.42 -15.17
N PHE A 51 -14.18 0.28 -15.79
CA PHE A 51 -15.18 -0.48 -16.54
C PHE A 51 -15.51 -1.73 -15.73
N ASP A 52 -16.71 -1.76 -15.16
CA ASP A 52 -17.21 -2.88 -14.34
C ASP A 52 -18.70 -3.05 -14.61
N ASN A 53 -19.06 -4.14 -15.28
CA ASN A 53 -20.43 -4.53 -15.61
C ASN A 53 -21.02 -5.50 -14.56
N GLY A 54 -20.27 -5.74 -13.48
CA GLY A 54 -20.67 -6.62 -12.40
C GLY A 54 -20.19 -8.08 -12.55
N PRO A 55 -20.41 -8.88 -11.51
CA PRO A 55 -19.91 -10.25 -11.46
C PRO A 55 -20.34 -11.11 -12.64
N GLY A 56 -19.38 -11.80 -13.24
CA GLY A 56 -19.62 -12.72 -14.36
C GLY A 56 -19.88 -12.05 -15.71
N GLN A 57 -19.84 -10.72 -15.78
CA GLN A 57 -19.99 -9.99 -17.04
C GLN A 57 -18.62 -9.63 -17.62
N LEU A 58 -18.58 -9.48 -18.95
CA LEU A 58 -17.37 -9.02 -19.64
C LEU A 58 -17.32 -7.50 -19.62
N ASN A 59 -16.13 -6.97 -19.33
CA ASN A 59 -15.81 -5.55 -19.34
C ASN A 59 -15.03 -5.22 -20.59
N GLN A 60 -15.31 -4.07 -21.21
CA GLN A 60 -14.67 -3.61 -22.44
C GLN A 60 -14.21 -2.16 -22.30
N VAL A 61 -12.99 -1.87 -22.72
CA VAL A 61 -12.43 -0.50 -22.67
C VAL A 61 -13.14 0.49 -23.60
N THR A 62 -13.94 0.00 -24.55
CA THR A 62 -14.72 0.81 -25.48
C THR A 62 -16.15 1.09 -25.01
N SER A 63 -16.58 0.48 -23.90
CA SER A 63 -17.89 0.74 -23.31
C SER A 63 -17.91 2.05 -22.52
N THR A 64 -19.08 2.47 -22.07
CA THR A 64 -19.18 3.57 -21.10
C THR A 64 -18.61 3.12 -19.76
N PRO A 65 -17.65 3.85 -19.16
CA PRO A 65 -17.10 3.49 -17.87
C PRO A 65 -18.18 3.61 -16.77
N SER A 66 -18.18 2.68 -15.83
CA SER A 66 -19.03 2.73 -14.62
C SER A 66 -18.60 3.85 -13.68
N ILE A 67 -17.30 4.19 -13.68
CA ILE A 67 -16.73 5.31 -12.94
C ILE A 67 -15.80 6.10 -13.87
N SER A 68 -15.92 7.44 -13.82
CA SER A 68 -15.01 8.36 -14.50
C SER A 68 -14.72 9.52 -13.54
N THR A 69 -13.44 9.70 -13.17
CA THR A 69 -13.03 10.69 -12.17
C THR A 69 -11.59 11.15 -12.41
N VAL A 70 -11.21 12.26 -11.78
CA VAL A 70 -9.81 12.68 -11.75
C VAL A 70 -9.12 12.02 -10.55
N ALA A 71 -7.88 11.60 -10.75
CA ALA A 71 -7.05 11.05 -9.69
C ALA A 71 -5.61 11.56 -9.80
N GLY A 72 -4.92 11.66 -8.67
CA GLY A 72 -3.48 11.75 -8.59
C GLY A 72 -2.87 10.36 -8.55
N VAL A 73 -1.88 10.10 -9.39
CA VAL A 73 -1.20 8.80 -9.45
C VAL A 73 0.31 8.99 -9.36
N GLU A 74 0.94 8.15 -8.56
CA GLU A 74 2.40 8.08 -8.37
C GLU A 74 2.85 6.62 -8.32
N TYR A 75 4.13 6.36 -8.53
CA TYR A 75 4.71 5.07 -8.15
C TYR A 75 4.70 4.94 -6.63
N ARG A 76 4.61 3.69 -6.16
CA ARG A 76 4.55 3.41 -4.73
C ARG A 76 5.58 2.38 -4.32
N GLY A 77 6.08 2.52 -3.07
CA GLY A 77 7.04 1.62 -2.47
C GLY A 77 8.49 2.05 -2.74
N SER A 78 9.43 1.34 -2.18
CA SER A 78 10.87 1.56 -2.35
C SER A 78 11.47 0.43 -3.20
N THR A 79 11.60 -0.75 -2.60
CA THR A 79 12.16 -1.93 -3.27
C THR A 79 11.29 -2.42 -4.43
N SER A 80 9.96 -2.28 -4.31
CA SER A 80 9.01 -2.70 -5.35
C SER A 80 8.99 -1.82 -6.60
N GLN A 81 9.67 -0.67 -6.55
CA GLN A 81 9.88 0.19 -7.72
C GLN A 81 11.22 -0.07 -8.42
N ALA A 82 12.18 -0.71 -7.73
CA ALA A 82 13.53 -0.92 -8.25
C ALA A 82 13.52 -1.85 -9.47
N ASP A 83 14.32 -1.51 -10.47
CA ASP A 83 14.60 -2.40 -11.59
C ASP A 83 15.47 -3.54 -11.07
N PHE A 84 14.86 -4.69 -10.76
CA PHE A 84 15.59 -5.84 -10.26
C PHE A 84 16.44 -6.52 -11.34
N TYR A 85 17.56 -7.05 -10.90
CA TYR A 85 18.75 -7.58 -11.56
C TYR A 85 18.54 -8.44 -12.81
N PHE A 86 17.35 -8.91 -13.13
CA PHE A 86 17.19 -9.94 -14.17
C PHE A 86 16.54 -9.47 -15.47
N LEU A 87 15.86 -8.33 -15.49
CA LEU A 87 15.22 -7.78 -16.70
C LEU A 87 15.16 -6.25 -16.61
N PRO A 88 16.20 -5.54 -17.05
CA PRO A 88 16.18 -4.08 -17.12
C PRO A 88 14.99 -3.59 -17.96
N GLY A 89 14.17 -2.70 -17.39
CA GLY A 89 13.05 -2.08 -18.08
C GLY A 89 11.69 -2.78 -17.97
N TYR A 90 11.59 -3.92 -17.28
CA TYR A 90 10.34 -4.68 -17.16
C TYR A 90 9.87 -4.87 -15.71
N VAL A 91 9.92 -3.83 -14.91
CA VAL A 91 9.36 -3.90 -13.56
C VAL A 91 7.91 -3.47 -13.60
N LYS A 92 7.01 -4.38 -13.20
CA LYS A 92 5.61 -4.09 -12.98
C LYS A 92 5.48 -3.30 -11.68
N LYS A 93 5.37 -1.97 -11.79
CA LYS A 93 5.40 -1.06 -10.64
C LYS A 93 4.03 -0.95 -9.97
N PRO A 94 3.97 -0.91 -8.63
CA PRO A 94 2.76 -0.57 -7.90
C PRO A 94 2.49 0.94 -7.94
N TYR A 95 1.20 1.32 -7.78
CA TYR A 95 0.78 2.73 -7.83
C TYR A 95 0.03 3.12 -6.55
N GLY A 96 0.31 4.34 -6.08
CA GLY A 96 -0.54 5.08 -5.16
C GLY A 96 -1.55 5.91 -5.94
N ILE A 97 -2.81 5.87 -5.51
CA ILE A 97 -3.91 6.61 -6.13
C ILE A 97 -4.57 7.47 -5.06
N GLU A 98 -4.85 8.72 -5.38
CA GLU A 98 -5.69 9.60 -4.60
C GLU A 98 -6.74 10.23 -5.50
N LEU A 99 -8.00 10.00 -5.19
CA LEU A 99 -9.10 10.58 -5.96
C LEU A 99 -9.22 12.07 -5.65
N TRP A 100 -9.35 12.89 -6.69
CA TRP A 100 -9.43 14.35 -6.59
C TRP A 100 -10.73 14.88 -7.16
N THR A 101 -11.13 16.05 -6.68
CA THR A 101 -12.29 16.76 -7.25
C THR A 101 -12.01 17.30 -8.64
N ASP A 102 -10.75 17.66 -8.89
CA ASP A 102 -10.26 18.22 -10.17
C ASP A 102 -8.76 17.96 -10.33
N SER A 103 -8.19 18.42 -11.44
CA SER A 103 -6.79 18.18 -11.79
C SER A 103 -5.78 19.04 -11.04
N THR A 104 -6.19 19.91 -10.11
CA THR A 104 -5.27 20.70 -9.29
C THR A 104 -4.65 19.88 -8.14
N GLY A 105 -5.32 18.81 -7.73
CA GLY A 105 -4.89 17.96 -6.62
C GLY A 105 -5.04 18.60 -5.24
N ILE A 106 -5.70 19.74 -5.14
CA ILE A 106 -5.85 20.47 -3.87
C ILE A 106 -6.86 19.79 -2.95
N LYS A 107 -7.93 19.22 -3.53
CA LYS A 107 -9.04 18.66 -2.76
C LYS A 107 -9.27 17.20 -3.10
N ALA A 108 -9.09 16.35 -2.10
CA ALA A 108 -9.41 14.93 -2.16
C ALA A 108 -10.93 14.71 -2.34
N LYS A 109 -11.28 13.64 -3.05
CA LYS A 109 -12.66 13.20 -3.30
C LYS A 109 -12.84 11.78 -2.77
N LYS A 110 -13.74 11.59 -1.81
CA LYS A 110 -14.10 10.25 -1.37
C LYS A 110 -15.17 9.66 -2.27
N MET A 111 -14.98 8.43 -2.70
CA MET A 111 -16.01 7.65 -3.41
C MET A 111 -15.72 6.15 -3.29
N PRO A 112 -16.75 5.29 -3.35
CA PRO A 112 -16.56 3.86 -3.37
C PRO A 112 -15.96 3.42 -4.71
N LEU A 113 -15.03 2.45 -4.69
CA LEU A 113 -14.53 1.79 -5.88
C LEU A 113 -14.83 0.30 -5.82
N LEU A 114 -15.41 -0.27 -6.86
CA LEU A 114 -15.70 -1.70 -6.99
C LEU A 114 -16.41 -2.30 -5.75
N GLN A 115 -17.39 -1.57 -5.20
CA GLN A 115 -18.18 -1.94 -4.01
C GLN A 115 -17.36 -1.97 -2.70
N MET A 116 -16.13 -1.48 -2.70
CA MET A 116 -15.36 -1.23 -1.47
C MET A 116 -15.79 0.11 -0.85
N PRO A 117 -15.70 0.27 0.49
CA PRO A 117 -16.11 1.49 1.19
C PRO A 117 -15.42 2.74 0.65
N GLU A 118 -16.16 3.86 0.62
CA GLU A 118 -15.67 5.12 0.09
C GLU A 118 -14.42 5.64 0.80
N GLU A 119 -13.45 6.07 0.02
CA GLU A 119 -12.25 6.79 0.47
C GLU A 119 -11.59 7.50 -0.73
N SER A 120 -10.65 8.39 -0.43
CA SER A 120 -9.84 9.04 -1.46
C SER A 120 -8.61 8.22 -1.87
N ASP A 121 -8.02 7.49 -0.92
CA ASP A 121 -6.72 6.84 -1.09
C ASP A 121 -6.83 5.34 -1.36
N TRP A 122 -6.17 4.92 -2.45
CA TRP A 122 -6.18 3.54 -2.93
C TRP A 122 -4.78 3.11 -3.35
N VAL A 123 -4.59 1.81 -3.50
CA VAL A 123 -3.34 1.20 -3.96
C VAL A 123 -3.62 0.23 -5.10
N LEU A 124 -2.83 0.30 -6.17
CA LEU A 124 -2.71 -0.78 -7.14
C LEU A 124 -1.44 -1.56 -6.82
N ASN A 125 -1.61 -2.71 -6.18
CA ASN A 125 -0.51 -3.62 -5.90
C ASN A 125 -0.18 -4.44 -7.15
N ALA A 126 1.09 -4.46 -7.51
CA ALA A 126 1.55 -5.14 -8.72
C ALA A 126 1.78 -6.64 -8.52
N SER A 127 1.97 -7.12 -7.29
CA SER A 127 2.31 -8.50 -6.92
C SER A 127 3.42 -9.11 -7.82
N TYR A 128 4.40 -8.28 -8.23
CA TYR A 128 5.39 -8.66 -9.24
C TYR A 128 6.25 -9.86 -8.84
N ASN A 129 6.59 -9.96 -7.54
CA ASN A 129 7.43 -11.05 -7.02
C ASN A 129 6.62 -12.31 -6.69
N ASP A 130 5.30 -12.24 -6.70
CA ASP A 130 4.41 -13.38 -6.48
C ASP A 130 3.92 -13.94 -7.81
N ARG A 131 4.49 -15.06 -8.25
CA ARG A 131 4.11 -15.72 -9.50
C ARG A 131 2.66 -16.22 -9.51
N SER A 132 2.05 -16.40 -8.35
CA SER A 132 0.64 -16.78 -8.25
C SER A 132 -0.31 -15.61 -8.37
N PHE A 133 0.15 -14.37 -8.13
CA PHE A 133 -0.64 -13.14 -7.97
C PHE A 133 -1.69 -13.20 -6.86
N MET A 134 -1.65 -14.21 -5.98
CA MET A 134 -2.72 -14.50 -5.04
C MET A 134 -2.36 -14.23 -3.58
N ARG A 135 -1.08 -14.18 -3.21
CA ARG A 135 -0.67 -14.17 -1.79
C ARG A 135 -1.23 -12.95 -1.04
N ASP A 136 -1.03 -11.74 -1.57
CA ASP A 136 -1.57 -10.54 -0.93
C ASP A 136 -3.10 -10.57 -0.81
N PHE A 137 -3.78 -10.99 -1.88
CA PHE A 137 -5.23 -11.11 -1.87
C PHE A 137 -5.72 -12.17 -0.87
N LEU A 138 -5.05 -13.32 -0.83
CA LEU A 138 -5.38 -14.42 0.07
C LEU A 138 -5.16 -14.00 1.53
N ALA A 139 -4.04 -13.36 1.84
CA ALA A 139 -3.73 -12.87 3.18
C ALA A 139 -4.82 -11.91 3.69
N GLN A 140 -5.24 -10.93 2.88
CA GLN A 140 -6.31 -10.00 3.24
C GLN A 140 -7.66 -10.72 3.44
N ASN A 141 -7.98 -11.69 2.58
CA ASN A 141 -9.22 -12.46 2.68
C ASN A 141 -9.25 -13.34 3.93
N LEU A 142 -8.14 -13.99 4.27
CA LEU A 142 -8.01 -14.79 5.49
C LEU A 142 -8.04 -13.91 6.73
N ALA A 143 -7.38 -12.74 6.72
CA ALA A 143 -7.46 -11.76 7.79
C ALA A 143 -8.91 -11.37 8.09
N ALA A 144 -9.70 -11.08 7.04
CA ALA A 144 -11.12 -10.77 7.17
C ALA A 144 -11.89 -11.91 7.86
N ARG A 145 -11.66 -13.16 7.47
CA ARG A 145 -12.31 -14.34 8.06
C ARG A 145 -11.92 -14.61 9.51
N LEU A 146 -10.70 -14.22 9.89
CA LEU A 146 -10.20 -14.30 11.26
C LEU A 146 -10.65 -13.13 12.14
N GLY A 147 -11.42 -12.18 11.59
CA GLY A 147 -11.83 -10.96 12.30
C GLY A 147 -10.69 -9.98 12.55
N LEU A 148 -9.56 -10.12 11.83
CA LEU A 148 -8.45 -9.19 11.90
C LEU A 148 -8.72 -7.95 11.04
N LEU A 149 -8.06 -6.86 11.39
CA LEU A 149 -8.03 -5.68 10.52
C LEU A 149 -7.41 -6.05 9.17
N HIS A 150 -8.08 -5.70 8.08
CA HIS A 150 -7.66 -6.04 6.74
C HIS A 150 -7.98 -4.91 5.77
N SER A 151 -7.37 -4.95 4.59
CA SER A 151 -7.72 -4.11 3.45
C SER A 151 -8.61 -4.88 2.48
N ASN A 152 -9.74 -4.32 2.10
CA ASN A 152 -10.50 -4.88 0.99
C ASN A 152 -9.67 -4.83 -0.30
N ALA A 153 -9.81 -5.85 -1.13
CA ALA A 153 -9.01 -6.03 -2.33
C ALA A 153 -9.84 -6.59 -3.49
N LYS A 154 -9.55 -6.15 -4.71
CA LYS A 154 -10.19 -6.62 -5.95
C LYS A 154 -9.13 -6.80 -7.04
N PHE A 155 -9.17 -7.91 -7.75
CA PHE A 155 -8.39 -8.05 -8.97
C PHE A 155 -8.93 -7.15 -10.05
N VAL A 156 -8.04 -6.48 -10.76
CA VAL A 156 -8.36 -5.59 -11.87
C VAL A 156 -7.32 -5.73 -12.98
N GLU A 157 -7.71 -5.42 -14.21
CA GLU A 157 -6.78 -5.16 -15.30
C GLU A 157 -6.38 -3.71 -15.29
N LEU A 158 -5.12 -3.39 -15.58
CA LEU A 158 -4.64 -2.00 -15.68
C LEU A 158 -4.27 -1.67 -17.11
N VAL A 159 -4.79 -0.54 -17.61
CA VAL A 159 -4.43 0.08 -18.88
C VAL A 159 -3.94 1.51 -18.64
N ILE A 160 -2.80 1.88 -19.17
CA ILE A 160 -2.25 3.24 -19.06
C ILE A 160 -1.98 3.76 -20.48
N ASN A 161 -2.67 4.83 -20.88
CA ASN A 161 -2.54 5.43 -22.23
C ASN A 161 -2.68 4.37 -23.34
N ASP A 162 -3.71 3.52 -23.25
CA ASP A 162 -4.02 2.42 -24.16
C ASP A 162 -3.02 1.26 -24.18
N GLU A 163 -1.99 1.30 -23.33
CA GLU A 163 -1.05 0.22 -23.13
C GLU A 163 -1.47 -0.65 -21.95
N TYR A 164 -1.65 -1.94 -22.19
CA TYR A 164 -2.01 -2.91 -21.16
C TYR A 164 -0.82 -3.19 -20.23
N ARG A 165 -1.05 -3.09 -18.91
CA ARG A 165 -0.03 -3.28 -17.87
C ARG A 165 -0.19 -4.58 -17.08
N GLY A 166 -1.21 -5.37 -17.37
CA GLY A 166 -1.47 -6.66 -16.72
C GLY A 166 -2.46 -6.58 -15.56
N VAL A 167 -2.63 -7.70 -14.86
CA VAL A 167 -3.50 -7.84 -13.69
C VAL A 167 -2.87 -7.17 -12.48
N TYR A 168 -3.63 -6.38 -11.74
CA TYR A 168 -3.26 -5.74 -10.47
C TYR A 168 -4.27 -6.09 -9.39
N ILE A 169 -3.94 -5.80 -8.15
CA ILE A 169 -4.88 -5.84 -7.03
C ILE A 169 -5.16 -4.40 -6.62
N LEU A 170 -6.39 -3.92 -6.85
CA LEU A 170 -6.86 -2.65 -6.29
C LEU A 170 -7.22 -2.87 -4.82
N MET A 171 -6.56 -2.14 -3.93
CA MET A 171 -6.65 -2.31 -2.48
C MET A 171 -6.91 -0.99 -1.78
N GLU A 172 -7.51 -1.08 -0.60
CA GLU A 172 -7.60 0.03 0.34
C GLU A 172 -6.22 0.38 0.90
N LYS A 173 -5.88 1.67 0.94
CA LYS A 173 -4.68 2.15 1.65
C LYS A 173 -4.93 2.08 3.16
N ILE A 174 -3.98 1.51 3.91
CA ILE A 174 -4.01 1.52 5.37
C ILE A 174 -3.81 2.98 5.84
N LYS A 175 -4.79 3.52 6.54
CA LYS A 175 -4.80 4.85 7.16
C LYS A 175 -5.87 4.93 8.23
N GLN A 176 -5.75 5.89 9.14
CA GLN A 176 -6.84 6.17 10.08
C GLN A 176 -8.10 6.62 9.33
N GLY A 177 -9.25 6.16 9.76
CA GLY A 177 -10.55 6.56 9.22
C GLY A 177 -11.63 5.51 9.47
N LYS A 178 -12.89 5.97 9.51
CA LYS A 178 -14.06 5.12 9.78
C LYS A 178 -14.13 3.89 8.85
N ASN A 179 -13.79 4.07 7.59
CA ASN A 179 -13.85 3.02 6.57
C ASN A 179 -12.48 2.36 6.31
N ARG A 180 -11.50 2.58 7.17
CA ARG A 180 -10.14 2.02 7.09
C ARG A 180 -9.74 1.47 8.45
N VAL A 181 -8.79 2.09 9.15
CA VAL A 181 -8.43 1.74 10.53
C VAL A 181 -9.27 2.61 11.47
N PRO A 182 -10.33 2.08 12.11
CA PRO A 182 -11.33 2.87 12.84
C PRO A 182 -10.87 3.20 14.26
N ILE A 183 -9.66 3.72 14.40
CA ILE A 183 -9.16 4.28 15.66
C ILE A 183 -9.67 5.70 15.84
N SER A 184 -9.73 6.17 17.10
CA SER A 184 -10.21 7.51 17.44
C SER A 184 -9.40 8.60 16.74
N ASP A 185 -10.06 9.70 16.39
CA ASP A 185 -9.34 10.91 16.02
C ASP A 185 -8.51 11.41 17.20
N LEU A 186 -7.35 11.98 16.91
CA LEU A 186 -6.46 12.58 17.90
C LEU A 186 -6.05 13.98 17.40
N TYR A 187 -6.56 15.00 18.08
CA TYR A 187 -6.32 16.39 17.71
C TYR A 187 -5.09 16.97 18.43
N PRO A 188 -4.42 17.98 17.85
CA PRO A 188 -3.26 18.64 18.50
C PRO A 188 -3.54 19.26 19.86
N THR A 189 -4.80 19.47 20.22
CA THR A 189 -5.23 19.99 21.53
C THR A 189 -5.31 18.92 22.62
N GLU A 190 -5.25 17.63 22.26
CA GLU A 190 -5.45 16.47 23.13
C GLU A 190 -4.11 15.94 23.64
N ASN A 191 -3.59 16.56 24.70
CA ASN A 191 -2.21 16.37 25.14
C ASN A 191 -2.07 15.77 26.56
N THR A 192 -3.20 15.56 27.27
CA THR A 192 -3.16 15.10 28.67
C THR A 192 -4.36 14.24 29.02
N GLY A 193 -4.25 13.47 30.12
CA GLY A 193 -5.32 12.61 30.63
C GLY A 193 -5.73 11.54 29.62
N ASP A 194 -7.00 11.18 29.61
CA ASP A 194 -7.53 10.14 28.72
C ASP A 194 -7.52 10.57 27.24
N ASN A 195 -7.53 11.87 26.97
CA ASN A 195 -7.57 12.37 25.60
C ASN A 195 -6.29 12.08 24.82
N VAL A 196 -5.14 11.97 25.48
CA VAL A 196 -3.86 11.65 24.81
C VAL A 196 -3.69 10.16 24.52
N THR A 197 -4.58 9.30 25.04
CA THR A 197 -4.39 7.83 25.04
C THR A 197 -4.78 7.13 23.76
N GLY A 198 -5.58 7.77 22.90
CA GLY A 198 -6.17 7.11 21.73
C GLY A 198 -5.70 7.61 20.39
N GLY A 199 -5.95 6.82 19.33
CA GLY A 199 -5.76 7.24 17.96
C GLY A 199 -4.33 7.26 17.45
N TYR A 200 -3.51 6.26 17.73
CA TYR A 200 -2.18 6.11 17.13
C TYR A 200 -2.14 4.95 16.13
N LEU A 201 -1.52 5.19 14.99
CA LEU A 201 -1.15 4.16 14.03
C LEU A 201 0.38 4.20 13.86
N LEU A 202 1.01 3.09 14.19
CA LEU A 202 2.45 2.92 14.09
C LEU A 202 2.80 1.94 12.97
N LYS A 203 3.97 2.13 12.37
CA LYS A 203 4.56 1.19 11.44
C LYS A 203 6.03 0.94 11.77
N ILE A 204 6.52 -0.21 11.35
CA ILE A 204 7.94 -0.56 11.34
C ILE A 204 8.32 -0.66 9.86
N ASP A 205 9.07 0.31 9.39
CA ASP A 205 9.43 0.44 7.97
C ASP A 205 10.77 1.15 7.83
N LYS A 206 11.27 1.26 6.60
CA LYS A 206 12.44 2.06 6.28
C LYS A 206 12.16 3.54 6.55
N THR A 207 13.16 4.26 7.03
CA THR A 207 13.08 5.70 7.27
C THR A 207 13.38 6.55 6.04
N SER A 208 13.66 5.93 4.89
CA SER A 208 13.85 6.62 3.62
C SER A 208 12.51 6.98 2.97
N GLY A 209 12.40 8.15 2.40
CA GLY A 209 11.19 8.66 1.76
C GLY A 209 10.63 9.89 2.45
N SER A 210 9.30 9.95 2.56
CA SER A 210 8.61 11.10 3.17
C SER A 210 9.00 11.31 4.64
N PRO A 211 9.05 12.57 5.12
CA PRO A 211 9.34 12.89 6.52
C PRO A 211 8.39 12.14 7.46
N SER A 212 8.95 11.51 8.48
CA SER A 212 8.19 10.80 9.50
C SER A 212 8.74 11.10 10.89
N THR A 213 7.88 11.03 11.90
CA THR A 213 8.31 11.04 13.29
C THR A 213 8.62 9.60 13.67
N SER A 214 9.84 9.34 14.12
CA SER A 214 10.28 7.98 14.47
C SER A 214 11.15 7.96 15.71
N TRP A 215 11.30 6.76 16.31
CA TRP A 215 12.29 6.48 17.36
C TRP A 215 12.71 5.02 17.27
N LYS A 216 13.90 4.73 17.80
CA LYS A 216 14.41 3.35 17.89
C LYS A 216 14.03 2.71 19.20
N SER A 217 13.71 1.42 19.15
CA SER A 217 13.54 0.56 20.31
C SER A 217 14.73 0.67 21.28
N ASN A 218 14.48 0.52 22.56
CA ASN A 218 15.55 0.39 23.55
C ASN A 218 16.27 -0.97 23.47
N TYR A 219 15.64 -1.97 22.85
CA TYR A 219 16.13 -3.33 22.73
C TYR A 219 16.63 -3.64 21.32
N THR A 220 17.59 -4.56 21.23
CA THR A 220 18.07 -5.06 19.95
C THR A 220 17.16 -6.17 19.44
N SER A 221 17.07 -6.33 18.11
CA SER A 221 16.40 -7.49 17.54
C SER A 221 17.15 -8.76 17.90
N GLY A 222 16.44 -9.86 18.15
CA GLY A 222 17.07 -11.16 18.46
C GLY A 222 17.95 -11.72 17.35
N ILE A 223 17.91 -11.11 16.15
CA ILE A 223 18.68 -11.50 14.97
C ILE A 223 20.06 -10.83 14.93
N SER A 224 20.20 -9.64 15.52
CA SER A 224 21.44 -8.86 15.51
C SER A 224 21.62 -8.10 16.83
N ALA A 225 22.81 -8.20 17.42
CA ALA A 225 23.16 -7.48 18.65
C ALA A 225 23.20 -5.95 18.48
N THR A 226 23.16 -5.43 17.27
CA THR A 226 23.25 -3.99 16.96
C THR A 226 21.99 -3.43 16.29
N GLN A 227 21.17 -4.29 15.68
CA GLN A 227 19.99 -3.86 14.97
C GLN A 227 18.82 -3.65 15.93
N LYS A 228 18.26 -2.44 15.91
CA LYS A 228 17.09 -2.05 16.69
C LYS A 228 15.91 -1.81 15.76
N CYS A 229 14.73 -2.19 16.23
CA CYS A 229 13.48 -1.83 15.57
C CYS A 229 13.30 -0.32 15.57
N GLU A 230 12.84 0.27 14.47
CA GLU A 230 12.50 1.68 14.38
C GLU A 230 11.00 1.83 14.18
N PHE A 231 10.35 2.42 15.17
CA PHE A 231 8.93 2.73 15.14
C PHE A 231 8.71 4.08 14.47
N GLN A 232 7.78 4.13 13.54
CA GLN A 232 7.38 5.34 12.84
C GLN A 232 5.91 5.63 13.11
N ILE A 233 5.55 6.89 13.25
CA ILE A 233 4.16 7.32 13.40
C ILE A 233 3.56 7.51 12.01
N GLU A 234 2.50 6.75 11.70
CA GLU A 234 1.67 6.92 10.52
C GLU A 234 0.47 7.84 10.82
N TYR A 235 -0.07 7.77 12.04
CA TYR A 235 -1.12 8.67 12.52
C TYR A 235 -0.93 8.96 14.01
N PRO A 236 -1.06 10.23 14.47
CA PRO A 236 -1.27 11.45 13.68
C PRO A 236 -0.14 11.73 12.69
N GLN A 237 -0.45 12.43 11.60
CA GLN A 237 0.53 12.68 10.53
C GLN A 237 1.71 13.53 11.01
N TYR A 238 2.84 13.40 10.32
CA TYR A 238 4.00 14.27 10.49
C TYR A 238 3.60 15.76 10.39
N GLY A 239 4.10 16.56 11.34
CA GLY A 239 3.75 17.98 11.43
C GLY A 239 2.41 18.27 12.12
N VAL A 240 1.58 17.24 12.39
CA VAL A 240 0.32 17.37 13.15
C VAL A 240 0.51 16.85 14.58
N ILE A 241 1.21 15.73 14.74
CA ILE A 241 1.50 15.15 16.06
C ILE A 241 2.25 16.15 16.96
N THR A 242 1.80 16.32 18.20
CA THR A 242 2.45 17.17 19.18
C THR A 242 3.58 16.46 19.91
N GLN A 243 4.45 17.21 20.57
CA GLN A 243 5.53 16.64 21.38
C GLN A 243 4.99 15.81 22.55
N GLN A 244 3.89 16.21 23.17
CA GLN A 244 3.26 15.48 24.26
C GLN A 244 2.69 14.14 23.80
N GLN A 245 2.02 14.13 22.66
CA GLN A 245 1.49 12.92 22.05
C GLN A 245 2.61 11.95 21.66
N LEU A 246 3.72 12.48 21.09
CA LEU A 246 4.88 11.66 20.77
C LEU A 246 5.53 11.04 22.02
N ILE A 247 5.69 11.82 23.09
CA ILE A 247 6.21 11.32 24.37
C ILE A 247 5.31 10.21 24.88
N TYR A 248 3.99 10.43 24.92
CA TYR A 248 3.02 9.46 25.41
C TYR A 248 3.14 8.12 24.70
N ILE A 249 3.05 8.10 23.36
CA ILE A 249 3.06 6.84 22.62
C ILE A 249 4.41 6.14 22.65
N ARG A 250 5.51 6.90 22.62
CA ARG A 250 6.86 6.35 22.78
C ARG A 250 7.03 5.68 24.16
N ASP A 251 6.59 6.33 25.23
CA ASP A 251 6.73 5.82 26.59
C ASP A 251 5.80 4.62 26.82
N TYR A 252 4.62 4.58 26.19
CA TYR A 252 3.75 3.42 26.17
C TYR A 252 4.45 2.21 25.52
N ILE A 253 5.03 2.37 24.33
CA ILE A 253 5.75 1.30 23.64
C ILE A 253 7.00 0.87 24.41
N ASN A 254 7.80 1.80 24.95
CA ASN A 254 8.96 1.47 25.77
C ASN A 254 8.57 0.66 27.00
N THR A 255 7.46 1.00 27.64
CA THR A 255 6.93 0.27 28.80
C THR A 255 6.46 -1.14 28.40
N TRP A 256 5.76 -1.24 27.28
CA TRP A 256 5.36 -2.55 26.72
C TRP A 256 6.59 -3.42 26.42
N GLU A 257 7.60 -2.90 25.73
CA GLU A 257 8.84 -3.63 25.45
C GLU A 257 9.55 -4.06 26.73
N GLN A 258 9.65 -3.17 27.72
CA GLN A 258 10.23 -3.51 29.03
C GLN A 258 9.49 -4.66 29.69
N LYS A 259 8.15 -4.61 29.73
CA LYS A 259 7.33 -5.67 30.31
C LYS A 259 7.48 -6.99 29.55
N LEU A 260 7.57 -6.94 28.23
CA LEU A 260 7.81 -8.12 27.39
C LEU A 260 9.15 -8.79 27.72
N MET A 261 10.19 -8.01 27.97
CA MET A 261 11.54 -8.51 28.23
C MET A 261 11.77 -8.94 29.68
N THR A 262 10.97 -8.45 30.63
CA THR A 262 11.15 -8.66 32.06
C THR A 262 9.89 -9.23 32.72
N GLU A 263 9.04 -9.95 31.97
CA GLU A 263 7.78 -10.46 32.49
C GLU A 263 7.99 -11.34 33.74
N ASP A 264 7.33 -10.97 34.84
CA ASP A 264 7.13 -11.83 35.98
C ASP A 264 5.78 -12.55 35.85
N MET A 265 5.83 -13.83 35.59
CA MET A 265 4.63 -14.67 35.43
C MET A 265 3.80 -14.76 36.73
N ASN A 266 4.37 -14.40 37.89
CA ASN A 266 3.69 -14.42 39.17
C ASN A 266 3.01 -13.08 39.50
N ASP A 267 3.32 -12.00 38.78
CA ASP A 267 2.68 -10.68 38.95
C ASP A 267 1.84 -10.31 37.72
N PRO A 268 0.52 -10.51 37.76
CA PRO A 268 -0.35 -10.14 36.65
C PRO A 268 -0.29 -8.65 36.24
N LYS A 269 0.09 -7.75 37.18
CA LYS A 269 0.23 -6.32 36.92
C LYS A 269 1.53 -5.99 36.16
N ALA A 270 2.53 -6.86 36.28
CA ALA A 270 3.79 -6.71 35.54
C ALA A 270 3.71 -7.21 34.08
N SER A 271 2.63 -7.89 33.71
CA SER A 271 2.51 -8.55 32.42
C SER A 271 2.41 -7.57 31.25
N PHE A 272 3.13 -7.89 30.15
CA PHE A 272 3.01 -7.20 28.86
C PHE A 272 1.60 -7.36 28.25
N ARG A 273 0.84 -8.36 28.67
CA ARG A 273 -0.55 -8.62 28.21
C ARG A 273 -1.51 -7.48 28.53
N ASN A 274 -1.15 -6.61 29.46
CA ASN A 274 -1.92 -5.40 29.77
C ASN A 274 -1.76 -4.30 28.71
N TYR A 275 -0.81 -4.45 27.80
CA TYR A 275 -0.43 -3.45 26.79
C TYR A 275 -0.76 -3.89 25.37
N MET A 276 -1.16 -5.16 25.16
CA MET A 276 -1.48 -5.66 23.82
C MET A 276 -2.55 -6.75 23.85
N ASP A 277 -3.31 -6.85 22.79
CA ASP A 277 -4.19 -8.00 22.55
C ASP A 277 -3.35 -9.16 21.98
N VAL A 278 -3.00 -10.07 22.87
CA VAL A 278 -2.19 -11.25 22.54
C VAL A 278 -2.90 -12.15 21.53
N SER A 279 -4.22 -12.29 21.63
CA SER A 279 -5.00 -13.14 20.71
C SER A 279 -4.92 -12.62 19.28
N THR A 280 -5.17 -11.32 19.11
CA THR A 280 -5.03 -10.66 17.80
C THR A 280 -3.61 -10.78 17.25
N PHE A 281 -2.59 -10.58 18.10
CA PHE A 281 -1.19 -10.73 17.68
C PHE A 281 -0.87 -12.15 17.21
N ILE A 282 -1.26 -13.18 17.97
CA ILE A 282 -1.01 -14.58 17.60
C ILE A 282 -1.73 -14.95 16.30
N ASN A 283 -2.99 -14.54 16.13
CA ASN A 283 -3.71 -14.77 14.87
C ASN A 283 -3.05 -14.09 13.68
N TYR A 284 -2.57 -12.85 13.86
CA TYR A 284 -1.82 -12.14 12.84
C TYR A 284 -0.49 -12.85 12.51
N PHE A 285 0.26 -13.29 13.54
CA PHE A 285 1.51 -14.03 13.35
C PHE A 285 1.28 -15.33 12.57
N ILE A 286 0.30 -16.15 12.97
CA ILE A 286 -0.05 -17.39 12.27
C ILE A 286 -0.44 -17.11 10.81
N LEU A 287 -1.23 -16.07 10.56
CA LEU A 287 -1.62 -15.69 9.21
C LEU A 287 -0.40 -15.38 8.33
N ASN A 288 0.57 -14.61 8.83
CA ASN A 288 1.77 -14.25 8.08
C ASN A 288 2.67 -15.45 7.81
N GLU A 289 2.74 -16.44 8.72
CA GLU A 289 3.50 -17.67 8.51
C GLU A 289 2.82 -18.62 7.51
N ALA A 290 1.50 -18.50 7.34
CA ALA A 290 0.71 -19.39 6.48
C ALA A 290 0.53 -18.87 5.04
N THR A 291 0.81 -17.60 4.76
CA THR A 291 0.59 -16.94 3.46
C THR A 291 1.84 -16.37 2.84
#